data_5109c343977b40d7bf295b4991d1e4d6
#
_entry.id   5109c343977b40d7bf295b4991d1e4d6
#
_cell.length_a   1.000
_cell.length_b   1.000
_cell.length_c   1.000
_cell.angle_alpha   90.00
_cell.angle_beta   90.00
_cell.angle_gamma   90.00
#
_symmetry.space_group_name_H-M   'P 1'
#
loop_
_entity.id
_entity.type
_entity.pdbx_description
1 polymer ?
#
loop_
_entity_poly.entity_id
_entity_poly.type
_entity_poly.pdbx_seq_one_letter_code
_entity_poly.pdbx_strand_id
1 'polypeptide(L)'
;TVQHGYYPERETADRGVEIHHFEKAGPTFAAWTRAQEKKPILLLGHMDTVHAVGKFGPDPFLVKDNRVYGPGVYDMKGGDVIALFALRALNAVGYEDRQIKLVLTGDEEVAHAFSHGEAGKLVEQYASGCEAAFNLESGYANGEVTTRRNGGAIIRVKVKGKAAHAGKEPQKGASAILQAARMITEIESRSVFGYLSFNCGRISGGTGANVIPDSCEFSIGIRYAANAQYEEAIAFLKNLCEPVPVPGTSCPMEQNGYYPAMKMVDGADRLLTLYQESCQLLGEPIPQGIQQSGCSDTSFVTRIGIPALCSLGIQGAGAHSLDEYAIPSSLLTQCKKLVATILAM
;
A
#
# COMPACT_ATOMS: atom_id res chain seq x y z
N THR A 1 -7.51 17.23 17.46
CA THR A 1 -8.56 18.25 17.53
C THR A 1 -8.71 18.92 16.17
N VAL A 2 -9.48 18.27 15.26
CA VAL A 2 -9.89 18.87 13.99
C VAL A 2 -11.25 19.53 14.26
N GLN A 3 -11.26 20.76 14.74
CA GLN A 3 -12.50 21.48 14.99
C GLN A 3 -12.73 22.69 14.08
N HIS A 4 -11.90 22.94 13.07
CA HIS A 4 -12.17 23.95 12.04
C HIS A 4 -11.70 23.46 10.66
N GLY A 5 -12.08 22.24 10.26
CA GLY A 5 -12.03 21.84 8.88
C GLY A 5 -13.20 22.48 8.14
N TYR A 6 -12.92 23.16 7.04
CA TYR A 6 -13.93 23.56 6.08
C TYR A 6 -14.54 22.27 5.50
N TYR A 7 -15.66 21.85 6.07
CA TYR A 7 -16.52 20.83 5.47
C TYR A 7 -17.44 21.57 4.50
N PRO A 8 -17.33 21.38 3.19
CA PRO A 8 -18.38 21.84 2.31
C PRO A 8 -19.66 21.12 2.72
N GLU A 9 -20.69 21.88 3.07
CA GLU A 9 -22.04 21.36 3.24
C GLU A 9 -22.37 20.49 2.01
N ARG A 10 -23.13 19.42 2.19
CA ARG A 10 -23.63 18.54 1.11
C ARG A 10 -24.41 19.36 0.09
N GLU A 11 -23.71 20.03 -0.80
CA GLU A 11 -24.30 20.73 -1.93
C GLU A 11 -24.15 19.87 -3.18
N THR A 12 -25.23 19.27 -3.60
CA THR A 12 -25.44 18.60 -4.89
C THR A 12 -24.66 17.29 -5.14
N ALA A 13 -25.25 16.35 -5.90
CA ALA A 13 -24.73 15.02 -6.20
C ALA A 13 -23.42 14.99 -7.03
N ASP A 14 -22.90 16.14 -7.43
CA ASP A 14 -21.76 16.28 -8.33
C ASP A 14 -20.43 16.67 -7.64
N ARG A 15 -20.46 17.00 -6.34
CA ARG A 15 -19.25 17.16 -5.49
C ARG A 15 -19.54 16.70 -4.07
N GLY A 16 -18.52 16.22 -3.36
CA GLY A 16 -18.72 15.76 -2.00
C GLY A 16 -17.48 15.26 -1.29
N VAL A 17 -17.74 14.78 -0.07
CA VAL A 17 -16.78 14.14 0.80
C VAL A 17 -17.45 12.94 1.45
N GLU A 18 -16.75 11.82 1.48
CA GLU A 18 -17.13 10.62 2.21
C GLU A 18 -16.00 10.17 3.13
N ILE A 19 -16.37 9.65 4.30
CA ILE A 19 -15.42 9.07 5.26
C ILE A 19 -15.92 7.64 5.55
N HIS A 20 -15.13 6.66 5.14
CA HIS A 20 -15.40 5.26 5.38
C HIS A 20 -14.68 4.81 6.64
N HIS A 21 -15.44 4.46 7.67
CA HIS A 21 -14.93 4.01 8.96
C HIS A 21 -14.82 2.49 9.01
N PHE A 22 -13.74 2.00 9.64
CA PHE A 22 -13.49 0.58 9.89
C PHE A 22 -13.37 0.33 11.40
N GLU A 23 -13.63 -0.88 11.86
CA GLU A 23 -13.56 -1.21 13.29
C GLU A 23 -12.15 -1.06 13.87
N LYS A 24 -11.11 -1.41 13.08
CA LYS A 24 -9.71 -1.50 13.55
C LYS A 24 -8.72 -0.68 12.73
N ALA A 25 -9.10 -0.24 11.54
CA ALA A 25 -8.26 0.59 10.68
C ALA A 25 -8.55 2.08 10.86
N GLY A 26 -7.61 2.93 10.48
CA GLY A 26 -7.87 4.33 10.21
C GLY A 26 -8.92 4.48 9.10
N PRO A 27 -9.68 5.58 9.07
CA PRO A 27 -10.70 5.77 8.04
C PRO A 27 -10.06 5.97 6.66
N THR A 28 -10.81 5.60 5.61
CA THR A 28 -10.52 6.07 4.25
C THR A 28 -11.34 7.32 3.98
N PHE A 29 -10.65 8.38 3.59
CA PHE A 29 -11.24 9.65 3.20
C PHE A 29 -11.33 9.71 1.68
N ALA A 30 -12.48 10.10 1.15
CA ALA A 30 -12.68 10.34 -0.27
C ALA A 30 -13.35 11.71 -0.49
N ALA A 31 -12.85 12.47 -1.45
CA ALA A 31 -13.45 13.74 -1.85
C ALA A 31 -13.41 13.90 -3.37
N TRP A 32 -14.33 14.70 -3.91
CA TRP A 32 -14.37 14.98 -5.35
C TRP A 32 -14.92 16.37 -5.63
N THR A 33 -14.36 16.98 -6.67
CA THR A 33 -14.85 18.24 -7.23
C THR A 33 -16.11 17.97 -8.07
N ARG A 34 -16.70 19.03 -8.63
CA ARG A 34 -17.86 18.91 -9.49
C ARG A 34 -17.61 17.96 -10.66
N ALA A 35 -18.63 17.16 -11.00
CA ALA A 35 -18.61 16.28 -12.16
C ALA A 35 -18.49 17.08 -13.47
N GLN A 36 -17.75 16.52 -14.43
CA GLN A 36 -17.48 17.12 -15.74
C GLN A 36 -17.74 16.07 -16.84
N GLU A 37 -17.77 16.50 -18.09
CA GLU A 37 -18.00 15.59 -19.24
C GLU A 37 -16.81 14.65 -19.48
N LYS A 38 -15.57 15.15 -19.31
CA LYS A 38 -14.38 14.34 -19.44
C LYS A 38 -14.19 13.41 -18.24
N LYS A 39 -13.53 12.27 -18.47
CA LYS A 39 -13.23 11.30 -17.40
C LYS A 39 -12.46 11.94 -16.25
N PRO A 40 -12.78 11.58 -15.00
CA PRO A 40 -12.11 12.11 -13.82
C PRO A 40 -10.62 11.78 -13.75
N ILE A 41 -9.89 12.52 -12.91
CA ILE A 41 -8.52 12.24 -12.47
C ILE A 41 -8.57 11.87 -11.00
N LEU A 42 -7.80 10.84 -10.60
CA LEU A 42 -7.68 10.43 -9.20
C LEU A 42 -6.34 10.86 -8.62
N LEU A 43 -6.37 11.52 -7.47
CA LEU A 43 -5.22 11.73 -6.58
C LEU A 43 -5.28 10.72 -5.44
N LEU A 44 -4.15 10.09 -5.13
CA LEU A 44 -4.04 9.07 -4.09
C LEU A 44 -3.00 9.45 -3.05
N GLY A 45 -3.25 9.03 -1.81
CA GLY A 45 -2.32 9.07 -0.70
C GLY A 45 -2.79 8.21 0.47
N HIS A 46 -1.99 8.17 1.55
CA HIS A 46 -2.36 7.55 2.79
C HIS A 46 -2.01 8.42 4.00
N MET A 47 -2.82 8.31 5.06
CA MET A 47 -2.71 9.14 6.26
C MET A 47 -1.99 8.45 7.41
N ASP A 48 -1.91 7.12 7.39
CA ASP A 48 -1.23 6.32 8.41
C ASP A 48 0.30 6.35 8.25
N THR A 49 0.98 5.77 9.22
CA THR A 49 2.43 5.59 9.20
C THR A 49 2.79 4.30 9.94
N VAL A 50 3.95 3.72 9.68
CA VAL A 50 4.48 2.56 10.42
C VAL A 50 4.80 2.87 11.88
N HIS A 51 4.83 4.14 12.27
CA HIS A 51 5.32 4.58 13.57
C HIS A 51 4.24 4.50 14.65
N ALA A 52 4.52 3.77 15.72
CA ALA A 52 3.68 3.77 16.89
C ALA A 52 3.69 5.14 17.58
N VAL A 53 2.54 5.52 18.16
CA VAL A 53 2.39 6.78 18.93
C VAL A 53 3.47 6.87 20.02
N GLY A 54 4.11 8.04 20.10
CA GLY A 54 5.16 8.35 21.09
C GLY A 54 6.57 7.92 20.71
N LYS A 55 6.80 7.25 19.58
CA LYS A 55 8.14 6.82 19.13
C LYS A 55 9.08 7.99 18.81
N PHE A 56 8.55 9.12 18.37
CA PHE A 56 9.32 10.35 18.11
C PHE A 56 9.41 11.29 19.34
N GLY A 57 9.03 10.81 20.53
CA GLY A 57 9.05 11.62 21.74
C GLY A 57 7.86 12.60 21.86
N PRO A 58 7.94 13.55 22.84
CA PRO A 58 6.84 14.48 23.10
C PRO A 58 6.67 15.55 22.01
N ASP A 59 7.76 15.92 21.33
CA ASP A 59 7.78 16.90 20.23
C ASP A 59 8.18 16.20 18.92
N PRO A 60 7.24 15.49 18.29
CA PRO A 60 7.54 14.64 17.15
C PRO A 60 7.88 15.39 15.86
N PHE A 61 7.71 16.71 15.82
CA PHE A 61 7.92 17.53 14.64
C PHE A 61 9.08 18.51 14.86
N LEU A 62 10.16 18.36 14.05
CA LEU A 62 11.35 19.20 14.14
C LEU A 62 11.69 19.79 12.75
N VAL A 63 11.91 21.10 12.70
CA VAL A 63 12.47 21.79 11.54
C VAL A 63 13.93 22.13 11.81
N LYS A 64 14.84 21.59 11.02
CA LYS A 64 16.28 21.82 11.17
C LYS A 64 16.98 21.66 9.80
N ASP A 65 17.95 22.52 9.50
CA ASP A 65 18.82 22.45 8.32
C ASP A 65 18.01 22.28 7.00
N ASN A 66 16.96 23.07 6.82
CA ASN A 66 16.03 23.01 5.68
C ASN A 66 15.37 21.63 5.48
N ARG A 67 15.19 20.89 6.56
CA ARG A 67 14.49 19.61 6.61
C ARG A 67 13.40 19.64 7.68
N VAL A 68 12.36 18.88 7.46
CA VAL A 68 11.30 18.60 8.43
C VAL A 68 11.42 17.14 8.83
N TYR A 69 11.57 16.87 10.10
CA TYR A 69 11.63 15.54 10.70
C TYR A 69 10.30 15.25 11.41
N GLY A 70 9.85 14.02 11.34
CA GLY A 70 8.64 13.58 12.03
C GLY A 70 7.99 12.36 11.41
N PRO A 71 7.03 11.72 12.10
CA PRO A 71 6.40 10.50 11.62
C PRO A 71 5.52 10.76 10.38
N GLY A 72 5.87 10.13 9.26
CA GLY A 72 5.14 10.23 8.01
C GLY A 72 5.32 11.57 7.29
N VAL A 73 6.30 12.42 7.66
CA VAL A 73 6.54 13.69 6.95
C VAL A 73 6.99 13.46 5.51
N TYR A 74 7.66 12.35 5.25
CA TYR A 74 8.09 11.88 3.95
C TYR A 74 7.14 10.81 3.41
N ASP A 75 6.76 9.85 4.23
CA ASP A 75 5.91 8.71 3.90
C ASP A 75 4.60 8.74 4.70
N MET A 76 3.49 9.32 4.10
CA MET A 76 3.51 10.14 2.89
C MET A 76 2.72 11.46 3.08
N LYS A 77 2.61 11.98 4.32
CA LYS A 77 1.80 13.20 4.62
C LYS A 77 2.24 14.44 3.83
N GLY A 78 3.53 14.54 3.47
CA GLY A 78 3.99 15.57 2.56
C GLY A 78 3.34 15.48 1.18
N GLY A 79 3.06 14.26 0.70
CA GLY A 79 2.29 14.00 -0.51
C GLY A 79 0.82 14.42 -0.36
N ASP A 80 0.19 14.12 0.78
CA ASP A 80 -1.18 14.55 1.07
C ASP A 80 -1.30 16.08 1.04
N VAL A 81 -0.30 16.79 1.59
CA VAL A 81 -0.23 18.26 1.51
C VAL A 81 -0.12 18.73 0.05
N ILE A 82 0.69 18.07 -0.79
CA ILE A 82 0.79 18.38 -2.22
C ILE A 82 -0.57 18.21 -2.89
N ALA A 83 -1.32 17.13 -2.62
CA ALA A 83 -2.66 16.92 -3.17
C ALA A 83 -3.60 18.07 -2.85
N LEU A 84 -3.65 18.49 -1.59
CA LEU A 84 -4.51 19.58 -1.12
C LEU A 84 -4.13 20.92 -1.77
N PHE A 85 -2.84 21.22 -1.90
CA PHE A 85 -2.38 22.44 -2.54
C PHE A 85 -2.56 22.41 -4.06
N ALA A 86 -2.45 21.25 -4.71
CA ALA A 86 -2.79 21.10 -6.13
C ALA A 86 -4.27 21.38 -6.38
N LEU A 87 -5.17 20.86 -5.56
CA LEU A 87 -6.61 21.16 -5.62
C LEU A 87 -6.89 22.66 -5.45
N ARG A 88 -6.22 23.31 -4.50
CA ARG A 88 -6.33 24.76 -4.29
C ARG A 88 -5.82 25.56 -5.50
N ALA A 89 -4.69 25.16 -6.09
CA ALA A 89 -4.12 25.81 -7.26
C ALA A 89 -5.04 25.66 -8.49
N LEU A 90 -5.55 24.45 -8.74
CA LEU A 90 -6.51 24.21 -9.82
C LEU A 90 -7.79 25.04 -9.65
N ASN A 91 -8.32 25.10 -8.43
CA ASN A 91 -9.48 25.96 -8.14
C ASN A 91 -9.18 27.45 -8.34
N ALA A 92 -7.98 27.92 -7.96
CA ALA A 92 -7.59 29.33 -8.11
C ALA A 92 -7.48 29.77 -9.56
N VAL A 93 -7.14 28.85 -10.48
CA VAL A 93 -7.11 29.11 -11.94
C VAL A 93 -8.43 28.79 -12.64
N GLY A 94 -9.48 28.43 -11.88
CA GLY A 94 -10.79 28.13 -12.45
C GLY A 94 -10.84 26.84 -13.26
N TYR A 95 -10.08 25.81 -12.89
CA TYR A 95 -10.07 24.54 -13.60
C TYR A 95 -11.40 23.79 -13.46
N GLU A 96 -12.07 23.59 -14.60
CA GLU A 96 -13.37 22.90 -14.69
C GLU A 96 -13.38 21.86 -15.84
N ASP A 97 -12.22 21.47 -16.35
CA ASP A 97 -12.13 20.57 -17.50
C ASP A 97 -12.46 19.11 -17.12
N ARG A 98 -12.04 18.66 -15.92
CA ARG A 98 -12.27 17.31 -15.41
C ARG A 98 -12.60 17.34 -13.93
N GLN A 99 -13.39 16.38 -13.47
CA GLN A 99 -13.54 16.11 -12.05
C GLN A 99 -12.21 15.62 -11.47
N ILE A 100 -11.83 16.13 -10.32
CA ILE A 100 -10.71 15.61 -9.55
C ILE A 100 -11.27 14.86 -8.35
N LYS A 101 -10.85 13.61 -8.18
CA LYS A 101 -11.12 12.79 -7.00
C LYS A 101 -9.86 12.73 -6.14
N LEU A 102 -9.99 12.73 -4.83
CA LEU A 102 -8.92 12.52 -3.86
C LEU A 102 -9.33 11.36 -2.96
N VAL A 103 -8.46 10.36 -2.82
CA VAL A 103 -8.64 9.25 -1.88
C VAL A 103 -7.41 9.14 -1.01
N LEU A 104 -7.61 9.18 0.32
CA LEU A 104 -6.58 9.01 1.34
C LEU A 104 -6.94 7.81 2.20
N THR A 105 -6.15 6.75 2.16
CA THR A 105 -6.35 5.54 2.96
C THR A 105 -5.74 5.68 4.36
N GLY A 106 -6.21 4.90 5.31
CA GLY A 106 -5.78 4.98 6.71
C GLY A 106 -5.17 3.69 7.25
N ASP A 107 -4.82 2.72 6.38
CA ASP A 107 -4.15 1.47 6.75
C ASP A 107 -3.30 0.89 5.59
N GLU A 108 -2.70 1.77 4.80
CA GLU A 108 -1.78 1.42 3.71
C GLU A 108 -0.57 0.66 4.24
N GLU A 109 0.07 1.16 5.27
CA GLU A 109 1.33 0.67 5.84
C GLU A 109 1.25 -0.76 6.43
N VAL A 110 0.04 -1.24 6.63
CA VAL A 110 -0.24 -2.61 7.07
C VAL A 110 -0.90 -3.47 5.98
N ALA A 111 -0.78 -3.06 4.72
CA ALA A 111 -1.33 -3.74 3.55
C ALA A 111 -2.84 -3.99 3.66
N HIS A 112 -3.57 -2.99 4.14
CA HIS A 112 -5.03 -3.03 4.37
C HIS A 112 -5.49 -4.20 5.25
N ALA A 113 -4.60 -4.66 6.15
CA ALA A 113 -4.91 -5.80 7.02
C ALA A 113 -6.02 -5.48 8.02
N PHE A 114 -6.06 -4.26 8.52
CA PHE A 114 -7.02 -3.86 9.56
C PHE A 114 -8.41 -3.50 9.01
N SER A 115 -8.48 -3.05 7.75
CA SER A 115 -9.73 -2.91 7.00
C SER A 115 -10.19 -4.21 6.33
N HIS A 116 -9.44 -5.32 6.51
CA HIS A 116 -9.68 -6.60 5.82
C HIS A 116 -9.73 -6.47 4.29
N GLY A 117 -8.91 -5.56 3.72
CA GLY A 117 -8.82 -5.27 2.29
C GLY A 117 -9.91 -4.35 1.74
N GLU A 118 -10.82 -3.86 2.59
CA GLU A 118 -11.91 -2.98 2.13
C GLU A 118 -11.39 -1.62 1.64
N ALA A 119 -10.33 -1.06 2.27
CA ALA A 119 -9.73 0.20 1.82
C ALA A 119 -9.18 0.08 0.39
N GLY A 120 -8.49 -1.03 0.04
CA GLY A 120 -8.04 -1.28 -1.34
C GLY A 120 -9.20 -1.39 -2.34
N LYS A 121 -10.34 -1.98 -1.94
CA LYS A 121 -11.55 -2.02 -2.78
C LYS A 121 -12.15 -0.63 -2.99
N LEU A 122 -12.11 0.24 -1.97
CA LEU A 122 -12.53 1.64 -2.11
C LEU A 122 -11.63 2.39 -3.10
N VAL A 123 -10.30 2.18 -3.06
CA VAL A 123 -9.39 2.74 -4.07
C VAL A 123 -9.83 2.33 -5.48
N GLU A 124 -10.13 1.06 -5.73
CA GLU A 124 -10.63 0.59 -7.04
C GLU A 124 -11.97 1.21 -7.42
N GLN A 125 -12.89 1.30 -6.46
CA GLN A 125 -14.21 1.91 -6.68
C GLN A 125 -14.08 3.37 -7.13
N TYR A 126 -13.28 4.18 -6.44
CA TYR A 126 -13.08 5.59 -6.80
C TYR A 126 -12.24 5.77 -8.06
N ALA A 127 -11.29 4.86 -8.34
CA ALA A 127 -10.51 4.86 -9.57
C ALA A 127 -11.31 4.46 -10.80
N SER A 128 -12.38 3.69 -10.61
CA SER A 128 -13.21 3.23 -11.73
C SER A 128 -13.75 4.39 -12.55
N GLY A 129 -13.56 4.30 -13.87
CA GLY A 129 -13.95 5.34 -14.83
C GLY A 129 -13.03 6.55 -14.90
N CYS A 130 -11.95 6.62 -14.09
CA CYS A 130 -10.96 7.69 -14.21
C CYS A 130 -10.13 7.55 -15.49
N GLU A 131 -9.61 8.67 -16.00
CA GLU A 131 -8.66 8.73 -17.12
C GLU A 131 -7.27 8.29 -16.65
N ALA A 132 -6.85 8.76 -15.47
CA ALA A 132 -5.55 8.51 -14.88
C ALA A 132 -5.59 8.67 -13.36
N ALA A 133 -4.54 8.15 -12.69
CA ALA A 133 -4.30 8.40 -11.29
C ALA A 133 -2.85 8.86 -11.02
N PHE A 134 -2.70 9.70 -10.01
CA PHE A 134 -1.44 10.21 -9.49
C PHE A 134 -1.35 9.89 -8.01
N ASN A 135 -0.42 9.00 -7.64
CA ASN A 135 -0.17 8.67 -6.23
C ASN A 135 1.00 9.50 -5.72
N LEU A 136 0.72 10.21 -4.63
CA LEU A 136 1.65 11.17 -4.04
C LEU A 136 2.52 10.55 -2.95
N GLU A 137 2.80 9.25 -3.09
CA GLU A 137 3.84 8.53 -2.37
C GLU A 137 5.18 9.25 -2.40
N SER A 138 6.05 8.92 -1.47
CA SER A 138 7.40 9.46 -1.30
C SER A 138 8.13 9.69 -2.62
N GLY A 139 8.50 10.94 -2.90
CA GLY A 139 9.24 11.33 -4.11
C GLY A 139 10.74 11.09 -3.99
N TYR A 140 11.39 10.78 -5.10
CA TYR A 140 12.84 10.54 -5.13
C TYR A 140 13.63 11.84 -5.34
N ALA A 141 14.80 11.97 -4.67
CA ALA A 141 15.67 13.13 -4.78
C ALA A 141 16.20 13.37 -6.20
N ASN A 142 16.38 12.30 -7.00
CA ASN A 142 16.80 12.37 -8.40
C ASN A 142 15.62 12.65 -9.38
N GLY A 143 14.39 12.79 -8.87
CA GLY A 143 13.21 13.10 -9.66
C GLY A 143 12.59 11.92 -10.40
N GLU A 144 13.07 10.69 -10.21
CA GLU A 144 12.44 9.49 -10.79
C GLU A 144 10.98 9.35 -10.36
N VAL A 145 10.18 8.65 -11.18
CA VAL A 145 8.79 8.32 -10.87
C VAL A 145 8.55 6.81 -11.00
N THR A 146 7.74 6.29 -10.13
CA THR A 146 7.46 4.85 -10.12
C THR A 146 6.33 4.54 -11.11
N THR A 147 6.62 3.64 -12.05
CA THR A 147 5.70 3.15 -13.08
C THR A 147 5.34 1.67 -12.90
N ARG A 148 6.10 0.93 -12.08
CA ARG A 148 5.87 -0.47 -11.73
C ARG A 148 6.25 -0.71 -10.28
N ARG A 149 5.49 -1.56 -9.59
CA ARG A 149 5.80 -2.04 -8.23
C ARG A 149 5.56 -3.54 -8.13
N ASN A 150 6.35 -4.21 -7.33
CA ASN A 150 6.04 -5.60 -6.97
C ASN A 150 4.76 -5.65 -6.15
N GLY A 151 4.05 -6.76 -6.26
CA GLY A 151 2.95 -7.08 -5.37
C GLY A 151 3.43 -7.75 -4.08
N GLY A 152 2.58 -7.77 -3.09
CA GLY A 152 2.87 -8.40 -1.81
C GLY A 152 1.63 -8.97 -1.14
N ALA A 153 1.81 -10.07 -0.40
CA ALA A 153 0.75 -10.62 0.43
C ALA A 153 1.31 -11.14 1.76
N ILE A 154 0.45 -11.13 2.77
CA ILE A 154 0.74 -11.75 4.07
C ILE A 154 -0.31 -12.82 4.29
N ILE A 155 0.14 -14.07 4.38
CA ILE A 155 -0.70 -15.22 4.67
C ILE A 155 -0.37 -15.74 6.08
N ARG A 156 -1.38 -15.89 6.90
CA ARG A 156 -1.28 -16.55 8.20
C ARG A 156 -1.79 -17.98 8.07
N VAL A 157 -0.98 -18.93 8.53
CA VAL A 157 -1.33 -20.35 8.58
C VAL A 157 -1.51 -20.77 10.03
N LYS A 158 -2.70 -21.26 10.37
CA LYS A 158 -3.04 -21.78 11.70
C LYS A 158 -3.06 -23.29 11.64
N VAL A 159 -1.97 -23.93 12.03
CA VAL A 159 -1.89 -25.39 12.05
C VAL A 159 -2.57 -25.92 13.32
N LYS A 160 -3.56 -26.78 13.15
CA LYS A 160 -4.24 -27.49 14.22
C LYS A 160 -3.80 -28.94 14.21
N GLY A 161 -3.52 -29.49 15.37
CA GLY A 161 -3.13 -30.88 15.60
C GLY A 161 -3.92 -31.48 16.74
N LYS A 162 -3.29 -32.44 17.46
CA LYS A 162 -3.89 -33.11 18.59
C LYS A 162 -2.85 -33.33 19.66
N ALA A 163 -3.13 -32.86 20.89
CA ALA A 163 -2.25 -33.05 22.03
C ALA A 163 -2.23 -34.50 22.49
N ALA A 164 -1.06 -34.98 22.94
CA ALA A 164 -0.86 -36.25 23.61
C ALA A 164 0.40 -36.19 24.48
N HIS A 165 0.52 -37.09 25.44
CA HIS A 165 1.75 -37.24 26.23
C HIS A 165 2.87 -37.83 25.36
N ALA A 166 3.94 -37.06 25.11
CA ALA A 166 4.99 -37.42 24.15
C ALA A 166 5.71 -38.75 24.49
N GLY A 167 5.82 -39.13 25.76
CA GLY A 167 6.50 -40.34 26.19
C GLY A 167 5.56 -41.56 26.47
N LYS A 168 4.23 -41.32 26.68
CA LYS A 168 3.31 -42.40 27.02
C LYS A 168 2.45 -42.87 25.85
N GLU A 169 1.90 -41.94 25.09
CA GLU A 169 0.92 -42.21 24.03
C GLU A 169 1.13 -41.31 22.80
N PRO A 170 2.37 -41.18 22.26
CA PRO A 170 2.65 -40.29 21.15
C PRO A 170 1.81 -40.59 19.91
N GLN A 171 1.42 -41.85 19.70
CA GLN A 171 0.59 -42.31 18.59
C GLN A 171 -0.85 -41.78 18.63
N LYS A 172 -1.31 -41.22 19.75
CA LYS A 172 -2.62 -40.60 19.89
C LYS A 172 -2.60 -39.09 19.52
N GLY A 173 -1.40 -38.52 19.36
CA GLY A 173 -1.19 -37.14 19.03
C GLY A 173 -0.99 -36.88 17.53
N ALA A 174 -1.13 -35.60 17.12
CA ALA A 174 -0.77 -35.11 15.79
C ALA A 174 -0.05 -33.77 15.96
N SER A 175 1.25 -33.75 15.62
CA SER A 175 2.11 -32.59 15.91
C SER A 175 1.88 -31.45 14.93
N ALA A 176 1.28 -30.35 15.40
CA ALA A 176 1.12 -29.12 14.65
C ALA A 176 2.46 -28.43 14.31
N ILE A 177 3.45 -28.52 15.23
CA ILE A 177 4.81 -27.97 14.96
C ILE A 177 5.51 -28.77 13.86
N LEU A 178 5.42 -30.08 13.85
CA LEU A 178 6.03 -30.89 12.79
C LEU A 178 5.39 -30.61 11.43
N GLN A 179 4.07 -30.44 11.40
CA GLN A 179 3.36 -30.03 10.17
C GLN A 179 3.83 -28.65 9.69
N ALA A 180 3.88 -27.64 10.59
CA ALA A 180 4.36 -26.30 10.27
C ALA A 180 5.81 -26.32 9.75
N ALA A 181 6.71 -27.07 10.42
CA ALA A 181 8.11 -27.18 10.01
C ALA A 181 8.28 -27.75 8.59
N ARG A 182 7.52 -28.80 8.25
CA ARG A 182 7.51 -29.37 6.90
C ARG A 182 7.02 -28.37 5.85
N MET A 183 5.94 -27.67 6.15
CA MET A 183 5.41 -26.61 5.26
C MET A 183 6.43 -25.49 5.06
N ILE A 184 7.00 -24.97 6.15
CA ILE A 184 7.97 -23.86 6.09
C ILE A 184 9.17 -24.24 5.22
N THR A 185 9.73 -25.44 5.41
CA THR A 185 10.88 -25.91 4.61
C THR A 185 10.54 -25.95 3.11
N GLU A 186 9.37 -26.47 2.77
CA GLU A 186 8.92 -26.53 1.36
C GLU A 186 8.63 -25.14 0.80
N ILE A 187 7.98 -24.26 1.58
CA ILE A 187 7.66 -22.88 1.17
C ILE A 187 8.92 -22.08 0.91
N GLU A 188 9.88 -22.08 1.83
CA GLU A 188 11.14 -21.32 1.69
C GLU A 188 11.97 -21.81 0.49
N SER A 189 11.94 -23.12 0.21
CA SER A 189 12.66 -23.70 -0.93
C SER A 189 12.17 -23.25 -2.31
N ARG A 190 10.95 -22.71 -2.38
CA ARG A 190 10.34 -22.23 -3.63
C ARG A 190 10.68 -20.78 -3.97
N SER A 191 11.40 -20.08 -3.09
CA SER A 191 11.74 -18.67 -3.33
C SER A 191 12.70 -18.49 -4.50
N VAL A 192 12.30 -17.65 -5.46
CA VAL A 192 13.13 -17.20 -6.59
C VAL A 192 13.19 -15.68 -6.54
N PHE A 193 14.35 -15.15 -6.14
CA PHE A 193 14.55 -13.70 -6.03
C PHE A 193 14.26 -12.99 -7.36
N GLY A 194 13.49 -11.90 -7.29
CA GLY A 194 13.08 -11.12 -8.47
C GLY A 194 11.89 -11.70 -9.26
N TYR A 195 11.44 -12.91 -8.92
CA TYR A 195 10.26 -13.53 -9.52
C TYR A 195 9.13 -13.71 -8.48
N LEU A 196 9.24 -14.71 -7.64
CA LEU A 196 8.30 -15.04 -6.57
C LEU A 196 9.09 -15.47 -5.35
N SER A 197 8.94 -14.76 -4.24
CA SER A 197 9.66 -15.07 -3.00
C SER A 197 8.71 -15.22 -1.82
N PHE A 198 9.07 -16.12 -0.92
CA PHE A 198 8.40 -16.40 0.33
C PHE A 198 9.34 -16.14 1.49
N ASN A 199 8.80 -15.64 2.59
CA ASN A 199 9.52 -15.46 3.84
C ASN A 199 8.61 -15.84 5.00
N CYS A 200 8.90 -16.94 5.68
CA CYS A 200 8.19 -17.40 6.88
C CYS A 200 8.77 -16.67 8.12
N GLY A 201 8.48 -15.38 8.23
CA GLY A 201 9.13 -14.45 9.16
C GLY A 201 8.69 -14.58 10.62
N ARG A 202 7.65 -15.33 10.93
CA ARG A 202 7.14 -15.53 12.30
C ARG A 202 6.55 -16.92 12.47
N ILE A 203 6.88 -17.56 13.60
CA ILE A 203 6.29 -18.84 14.02
C ILE A 203 6.10 -18.86 15.54
N SER A 204 5.00 -19.47 16.01
CA SER A 204 4.74 -19.75 17.42
C SER A 204 3.89 -21.00 17.59
N GLY A 205 4.09 -21.77 18.67
CA GLY A 205 3.28 -22.97 18.94
C GLY A 205 3.81 -23.85 20.05
N GLY A 206 2.99 -24.84 20.47
CA GLY A 206 3.30 -25.75 21.52
C GLY A 206 3.23 -25.17 22.94
N THR A 207 3.21 -26.05 23.94
CA THR A 207 3.07 -25.68 25.36
C THR A 207 4.19 -26.24 26.25
N GLY A 208 4.87 -27.32 25.82
CA GLY A 208 5.93 -27.95 26.59
C GLY A 208 6.54 -29.14 25.88
N ALA A 209 7.81 -29.46 26.23
CA ALA A 209 8.59 -30.52 25.56
C ALA A 209 8.06 -31.96 25.75
N ASN A 210 7.22 -32.18 26.74
CA ASN A 210 6.62 -33.48 27.04
C ASN A 210 5.21 -33.67 26.48
N VAL A 211 4.72 -32.70 25.66
CA VAL A 211 3.40 -32.71 25.04
C VAL A 211 3.54 -32.63 23.53
N ILE A 212 2.86 -33.51 22.78
CA ILE A 212 2.69 -33.37 21.34
C ILE A 212 1.91 -32.06 21.08
N PRO A 213 2.44 -31.07 20.34
CA PRO A 213 1.81 -29.78 20.18
C PRO A 213 0.56 -29.89 19.29
N ASP A 214 -0.56 -29.39 19.79
CA ASP A 214 -1.86 -29.33 19.08
C ASP A 214 -2.10 -28.05 18.31
N SER A 215 -1.23 -27.08 18.44
CA SER A 215 -1.33 -25.80 17.75
C SER A 215 0.03 -25.24 17.37
N CYS A 216 0.09 -24.65 16.19
CA CYS A 216 1.21 -23.84 15.70
C CYS A 216 0.68 -22.81 14.71
N GLU A 217 1.16 -21.58 14.79
CA GLU A 217 0.83 -20.52 13.86
C GLU A 217 2.12 -19.97 13.24
N PHE A 218 2.10 -19.71 11.93
CA PHE A 218 3.18 -18.98 11.26
C PHE A 218 2.65 -18.05 10.20
N SER A 219 3.44 -17.04 9.86
CA SER A 219 3.09 -16.02 8.84
C SER A 219 4.09 -16.06 7.70
N ILE A 220 3.57 -15.96 6.48
CA ILE A 220 4.31 -15.99 5.23
C ILE A 220 4.18 -14.61 4.58
N GLY A 221 5.29 -13.90 4.40
CA GLY A 221 5.38 -12.76 3.50
C GLY A 221 5.65 -13.25 2.08
N ILE A 222 4.83 -12.84 1.13
CA ILE A 222 4.97 -13.19 -0.29
C ILE A 222 5.28 -11.92 -1.06
N ARG A 223 6.26 -11.97 -2.00
CA ARG A 223 6.58 -10.91 -2.93
C ARG A 223 6.58 -11.46 -4.35
N TYR A 224 6.02 -10.72 -5.30
CA TYR A 224 5.86 -11.14 -6.68
C TYR A 224 5.91 -9.95 -7.65
N ALA A 225 6.41 -10.19 -8.86
CA ALA A 225 6.53 -9.16 -9.89
C ALA A 225 5.25 -8.99 -10.71
N ALA A 226 4.40 -10.02 -10.79
CA ALA A 226 3.15 -10.01 -11.56
C ALA A 226 2.03 -10.75 -10.82
N ASN A 227 0.77 -10.32 -11.05
CA ASN A 227 -0.40 -10.87 -10.34
C ASN A 227 -0.61 -12.38 -10.59
N ALA A 228 -0.21 -12.91 -11.76
CA ALA A 228 -0.28 -14.35 -12.03
C ALA A 228 0.56 -15.18 -11.05
N GLN A 229 1.68 -14.63 -10.56
CA GLN A 229 2.54 -15.28 -9.57
C GLN A 229 1.90 -15.35 -8.18
N TYR A 230 1.04 -14.39 -7.85
CA TYR A 230 0.23 -14.47 -6.63
C TYR A 230 -0.74 -15.67 -6.70
N GLU A 231 -1.42 -15.86 -7.81
CA GLU A 231 -2.31 -17.01 -8.00
C GLU A 231 -1.53 -18.34 -7.95
N GLU A 232 -0.34 -18.37 -8.55
CA GLU A 232 0.59 -19.51 -8.44
C GLU A 232 0.96 -19.79 -6.97
N ALA A 233 1.33 -18.74 -6.21
CA ALA A 233 1.68 -18.86 -4.79
C ALA A 233 0.52 -19.40 -3.96
N ILE A 234 -0.70 -18.87 -4.14
CA ILE A 234 -1.88 -19.32 -3.40
C ILE A 234 -2.26 -20.76 -3.76
N ALA A 235 -2.18 -21.15 -5.02
CA ALA A 235 -2.42 -22.52 -5.45
C ALA A 235 -1.39 -23.49 -4.84
N PHE A 236 -0.11 -23.12 -4.82
CA PHE A 236 0.95 -23.87 -4.19
C PHE A 236 0.71 -24.06 -2.67
N LEU A 237 0.39 -22.98 -1.96
CA LEU A 237 0.11 -23.04 -0.52
C LEU A 237 -1.10 -23.92 -0.20
N LYS A 238 -2.17 -23.85 -0.99
CA LYS A 238 -3.34 -24.72 -0.86
C LYS A 238 -2.96 -26.20 -1.03
N ASN A 239 -2.15 -26.53 -2.03
CA ASN A 239 -1.68 -27.89 -2.27
C ASN A 239 -0.81 -28.46 -1.14
N LEU A 240 -0.11 -27.60 -0.37
CA LEU A 240 0.62 -28.01 0.83
C LEU A 240 -0.30 -28.29 2.02
N CYS A 241 -1.51 -27.75 2.00
CA CYS A 241 -2.49 -27.96 3.07
C CYS A 241 -3.38 -29.20 2.83
N GLU A 242 -3.47 -29.71 1.60
CA GLU A 242 -4.34 -30.84 1.24
C GLU A 242 -3.69 -31.71 0.15
N PRO A 243 -3.29 -32.97 0.47
CA PRO A 243 -3.33 -33.63 1.79
C PRO A 243 -2.23 -33.12 2.72
N VAL A 244 -2.54 -33.06 4.03
CA VAL A 244 -1.55 -32.68 5.04
C VAL A 244 -0.46 -33.74 5.22
N PRO A 245 0.84 -33.39 5.25
CA PRO A 245 1.95 -34.32 5.46
C PRO A 245 1.95 -35.02 6.81
N VAL A 246 1.33 -34.46 7.86
CA VAL A 246 1.18 -35.07 9.18
C VAL A 246 -0.29 -35.43 9.39
N PRO A 247 -0.65 -36.73 9.37
CA PRO A 247 -2.02 -37.19 9.57
C PRO A 247 -2.63 -36.66 10.87
N GLY A 248 -3.89 -36.25 10.83
CA GLY A 248 -4.62 -35.71 11.98
C GLY A 248 -4.35 -34.23 12.27
N THR A 249 -3.63 -33.53 11.38
CA THR A 249 -3.52 -32.06 11.40
C THR A 249 -4.43 -31.40 10.36
N SER A 250 -4.63 -30.08 10.49
CA SER A 250 -5.26 -29.22 9.47
C SER A 250 -4.57 -27.85 9.43
N CYS A 251 -4.62 -27.16 8.28
CA CYS A 251 -3.85 -25.95 8.02
C CYS A 251 -4.72 -24.83 7.42
N PRO A 252 -5.76 -24.33 8.13
CA PRO A 252 -6.50 -23.19 7.63
C PRO A 252 -5.59 -21.98 7.44
N MET A 253 -5.78 -21.28 6.30
CA MET A 253 -5.04 -20.09 5.91
C MET A 253 -5.95 -18.87 5.91
N GLU A 254 -5.41 -17.74 6.36
CA GLU A 254 -6.06 -16.43 6.33
C GLU A 254 -5.16 -15.43 5.60
N GLN A 255 -5.72 -14.66 4.68
CA GLN A 255 -5.00 -13.53 4.08
C GLN A 255 -5.10 -12.33 5.02
N ASN A 256 -3.95 -11.83 5.48
CA ASN A 256 -3.87 -10.73 6.43
C ASN A 256 -3.43 -9.42 5.79
N GLY A 257 -3.00 -9.43 4.54
CA GLY A 257 -2.62 -8.24 3.80
C GLY A 257 -2.43 -8.60 2.33
N TYR A 258 -2.68 -7.64 1.44
CA TYR A 258 -2.57 -7.88 0.01
C TYR A 258 -2.41 -6.58 -0.77
N TYR A 259 -1.41 -6.57 -1.64
CA TYR A 259 -1.25 -5.60 -2.72
C TYR A 259 -1.07 -6.32 -4.05
N PRO A 260 -1.86 -6.03 -5.08
CA PRO A 260 -1.54 -6.48 -6.43
C PRO A 260 -0.20 -5.89 -6.90
N ALA A 261 0.42 -6.47 -7.92
CA ALA A 261 1.56 -5.82 -8.57
C ALA A 261 1.06 -4.63 -9.41
N MET A 262 1.70 -3.47 -9.25
CA MET A 262 1.50 -2.32 -10.13
C MET A 262 2.18 -2.59 -11.47
N LYS A 263 1.45 -2.48 -12.56
CA LYS A 263 1.95 -2.71 -13.92
C LYS A 263 1.70 -1.52 -14.83
N MET A 264 2.48 -1.38 -15.87
CA MET A 264 2.13 -0.51 -16.98
C MET A 264 0.88 -1.06 -17.66
N VAL A 265 -0.15 -0.24 -17.76
CA VAL A 265 -1.40 -0.52 -18.47
C VAL A 265 -1.51 0.41 -19.66
N ASP A 266 -2.49 0.17 -20.53
CA ASP A 266 -2.72 1.02 -21.71
C ASP A 266 -2.85 2.49 -21.30
N GLY A 267 -2.12 3.38 -21.98
CA GLY A 267 -2.06 4.80 -21.69
C GLY A 267 -1.01 5.22 -20.64
N ALA A 268 -0.36 4.30 -19.93
CA ALA A 268 0.64 4.65 -18.92
C ALA A 268 1.90 5.31 -19.52
N ASP A 269 2.34 4.88 -20.70
CA ASP A 269 3.46 5.52 -21.40
C ASP A 269 3.12 6.96 -21.81
N ARG A 270 1.90 7.19 -22.30
CA ARG A 270 1.42 8.53 -22.62
C ARG A 270 1.35 9.42 -21.38
N LEU A 271 0.88 8.86 -20.25
CA LEU A 271 0.81 9.60 -18.99
C LEU A 271 2.20 10.01 -18.50
N LEU A 272 3.18 9.08 -18.59
CA LEU A 272 4.58 9.37 -18.26
C LEU A 272 5.15 10.47 -19.17
N THR A 273 4.93 10.38 -20.48
CA THR A 273 5.39 11.41 -21.45
C THR A 273 4.81 12.78 -21.10
N LEU A 274 3.52 12.84 -20.80
CA LEU A 274 2.86 14.10 -20.42
C LEU A 274 3.44 14.71 -19.14
N TYR A 275 3.75 13.86 -18.14
CA TYR A 275 4.41 14.31 -16.92
C TYR A 275 5.84 14.82 -17.20
N GLN A 276 6.59 14.14 -18.07
CA GLN A 276 7.92 14.55 -18.52
C GLN A 276 7.91 15.90 -19.23
N GLU A 277 6.97 16.09 -20.16
CA GLU A 277 6.77 17.36 -20.88
C GLU A 277 6.41 18.50 -19.92
N SER A 278 5.58 18.22 -18.91
CA SER A 278 5.23 19.17 -17.86
C SER A 278 6.44 19.57 -17.01
N CYS A 279 7.31 18.59 -16.66
CA CYS A 279 8.56 18.88 -15.97
C CYS A 279 9.49 19.76 -16.84
N GLN A 280 9.63 19.43 -18.12
CA GLN A 280 10.45 20.21 -19.06
C GLN A 280 9.94 21.65 -19.20
N LEU A 281 8.62 21.84 -19.30
CA LEU A 281 7.98 23.16 -19.36
C LEU A 281 8.31 24.03 -18.14
N LEU A 282 8.42 23.40 -16.97
CA LEU A 282 8.76 24.05 -15.70
C LEU A 282 10.26 24.28 -15.51
N GLY A 283 11.11 23.84 -16.45
CA GLY A 283 12.57 23.87 -16.30
C GLY A 283 13.13 22.86 -15.29
N GLU A 284 12.35 21.84 -14.95
CA GLU A 284 12.73 20.78 -14.04
C GLU A 284 13.37 19.60 -14.79
N PRO A 285 14.21 18.78 -14.13
CA PRO A 285 14.77 17.57 -14.74
C PRO A 285 13.67 16.64 -15.26
N ILE A 286 13.90 16.00 -16.39
CA ILE A 286 12.98 15.04 -17.00
C ILE A 286 13.07 13.73 -16.22
N PRO A 287 11.99 13.29 -15.55
CA PRO A 287 12.00 12.09 -14.73
C PRO A 287 12.09 10.81 -15.58
N GLN A 288 12.76 9.79 -15.03
CA GLN A 288 12.72 8.44 -15.59
C GLN A 288 11.66 7.61 -14.87
N GLY A 289 10.96 6.78 -15.63
CA GLY A 289 10.05 5.77 -15.07
C GLY A 289 10.84 4.57 -14.54
N ILE A 290 10.64 4.21 -13.27
CA ILE A 290 11.35 3.10 -12.62
C ILE A 290 10.39 2.04 -12.08
N GLN A 291 10.96 0.86 -11.76
CA GLN A 291 10.29 -0.19 -11.00
C GLN A 291 10.78 -0.18 -9.55
N GLN A 292 9.85 -0.31 -8.60
CA GLN A 292 10.12 -0.42 -7.18
C GLN A 292 9.68 -1.78 -6.60
N SER A 293 10.36 -2.21 -5.56
CA SER A 293 10.04 -3.46 -4.86
C SER A 293 8.95 -3.30 -3.78
N GLY A 294 8.74 -2.08 -3.27
CA GLY A 294 7.67 -1.77 -2.31
C GLY A 294 6.31 -1.71 -2.98
N CYS A 295 5.26 -2.08 -2.25
CA CYS A 295 3.86 -1.98 -2.70
C CYS A 295 3.34 -0.54 -2.56
N SER A 296 2.18 -0.23 -3.11
CA SER A 296 1.39 0.96 -2.81
C SER A 296 -0.04 0.84 -3.36
N ASP A 297 -0.93 1.72 -2.94
CA ASP A 297 -2.32 1.79 -3.38
C ASP A 297 -2.49 1.96 -4.90
N THR A 298 -1.47 2.50 -5.59
CA THR A 298 -1.46 2.59 -7.07
C THR A 298 -1.68 1.25 -7.74
N SER A 299 -1.29 0.16 -7.08
CA SER A 299 -1.44 -1.19 -7.62
C SER A 299 -2.91 -1.61 -7.79
N PHE A 300 -3.81 -1.16 -6.92
CA PHE A 300 -5.26 -1.38 -7.07
C PHE A 300 -5.80 -0.64 -8.29
N VAL A 301 -5.32 0.56 -8.54
CA VAL A 301 -5.70 1.37 -9.72
C VAL A 301 -5.30 0.68 -11.01
N THR A 302 -4.04 0.25 -11.12
CA THR A 302 -3.55 -0.41 -12.35
C THR A 302 -4.11 -1.82 -12.53
N ARG A 303 -4.57 -2.49 -11.45
CA ARG A 303 -5.26 -3.78 -11.52
C ARG A 303 -6.55 -3.70 -12.34
N ILE A 304 -7.28 -2.60 -12.23
CA ILE A 304 -8.52 -2.36 -12.99
C ILE A 304 -8.29 -1.66 -14.34
N GLY A 305 -7.03 -1.52 -14.78
CA GLY A 305 -6.68 -1.02 -16.10
C GLY A 305 -6.59 0.50 -16.23
N ILE A 306 -6.55 1.25 -15.12
CA ILE A 306 -6.39 2.70 -15.15
C ILE A 306 -4.89 3.04 -15.09
N PRO A 307 -4.37 3.86 -16.05
CA PRO A 307 -2.97 4.29 -16.03
C PRO A 307 -2.67 5.17 -14.81
N ALA A 308 -1.51 4.94 -14.19
CA ALA A 308 -1.11 5.65 -13.00
C ALA A 308 0.39 5.91 -12.93
N LEU A 309 0.77 7.03 -12.30
CA LEU A 309 2.12 7.32 -11.85
C LEU A 309 2.16 7.37 -10.33
N CYS A 310 3.26 6.91 -9.74
CA CYS A 310 3.47 6.87 -8.31
C CYS A 310 4.79 7.56 -7.92
N SER A 311 4.98 7.85 -6.63
CA SER A 311 6.15 8.57 -6.10
C SER A 311 6.25 10.02 -6.57
N LEU A 312 5.10 10.70 -6.62
CA LEU A 312 4.99 12.10 -7.03
C LEU A 312 4.97 13.07 -5.83
N GLY A 313 5.12 12.55 -4.63
CA GLY A 313 5.06 13.30 -3.38
C GLY A 313 6.32 14.08 -3.04
N ILE A 314 6.41 14.49 -1.78
CA ILE A 314 7.55 15.24 -1.24
C ILE A 314 8.84 14.44 -1.34
N GLN A 315 9.97 15.13 -1.59
CA GLN A 315 11.29 14.50 -1.55
C GLN A 315 11.80 14.46 -0.12
N GLY A 316 12.57 13.42 0.19
CA GLY A 316 13.12 13.17 1.53
C GLY A 316 13.87 11.86 1.59
N ALA A 317 14.04 11.35 2.79
CA ALA A 317 14.58 10.01 3.03
C ALA A 317 14.24 9.51 4.43
N GLY A 318 14.62 8.25 4.72
CA GLY A 318 14.46 7.65 6.03
C GLY A 318 13.06 7.14 6.33
N ALA A 319 12.23 6.91 5.32
CA ALA A 319 10.94 6.24 5.51
C ALA A 319 11.09 5.00 6.40
N HIS A 320 10.12 4.75 7.29
CA HIS A 320 10.12 3.65 8.26
C HIS A 320 11.23 3.70 9.33
N SER A 321 11.93 4.84 9.48
CA SER A 321 12.95 5.05 10.52
C SER A 321 12.66 6.27 11.39
N LEU A 322 13.31 6.38 12.55
CA LEU A 322 13.20 7.56 13.41
C LEU A 322 13.96 8.79 12.85
N ASP A 323 14.77 8.58 11.81
CA ASP A 323 15.50 9.63 11.09
C ASP A 323 14.74 10.11 9.84
N GLU A 324 13.45 9.79 9.74
CA GLU A 324 12.59 10.21 8.63
C GLU A 324 12.54 11.72 8.51
N TYR A 325 12.83 12.23 7.30
CA TYR A 325 12.74 13.64 6.99
C TYR A 325 12.21 13.93 5.60
N ALA A 326 11.60 15.09 5.44
CA ALA A 326 11.18 15.66 4.16
C ALA A 326 11.93 16.96 3.87
N ILE A 327 12.03 17.32 2.58
CA ILE A 327 12.64 18.55 2.08
C ILE A 327 11.51 19.54 1.70
N PRO A 328 11.23 20.56 2.52
CA PRO A 328 10.08 21.46 2.32
C PRO A 328 10.07 22.19 0.97
N SER A 329 11.26 22.52 0.44
CA SER A 329 11.36 23.20 -0.87
C SER A 329 10.82 22.36 -2.02
N SER A 330 10.82 21.03 -1.90
CA SER A 330 10.26 20.12 -2.91
C SER A 330 8.74 20.14 -2.97
N LEU A 331 8.03 20.54 -1.90
CA LEU A 331 6.56 20.64 -1.90
C LEU A 331 6.05 21.49 -3.08
N LEU A 332 6.60 22.68 -3.23
CA LEU A 332 6.18 23.60 -4.29
C LEU A 332 6.50 23.06 -5.68
N THR A 333 7.70 22.52 -5.87
CA THR A 333 8.13 21.92 -7.15
C THR A 333 7.23 20.75 -7.55
N GLN A 334 6.99 19.81 -6.64
CA GLN A 334 6.15 18.65 -6.92
C GLN A 334 4.68 19.05 -7.16
N CYS A 335 4.16 20.01 -6.39
CA CYS A 335 2.82 20.55 -6.62
C CYS A 335 2.71 21.20 -8.01
N LYS A 336 3.69 21.99 -8.45
CA LYS A 336 3.70 22.60 -9.79
C LYS A 336 3.73 21.54 -10.90
N LYS A 337 4.56 20.49 -10.76
CA LYS A 337 4.63 19.39 -11.74
C LYS A 337 3.27 18.68 -11.87
N LEU A 338 2.63 18.35 -10.75
CA LEU A 338 1.32 17.72 -10.73
C LEU A 338 0.25 18.60 -11.39
N VAL A 339 0.18 19.88 -10.99
CA VAL A 339 -0.79 20.85 -11.55
C VAL A 339 -0.58 21.06 -13.04
N ALA A 340 0.67 21.26 -13.49
CA ALA A 340 0.99 21.42 -14.91
C ALA A 340 0.57 20.19 -15.74
N THR A 341 0.79 18.97 -15.20
CA THR A 341 0.37 17.73 -15.85
C THR A 341 -1.15 17.62 -15.95
N ILE A 342 -1.88 17.96 -14.88
CA ILE A 342 -3.35 17.95 -14.88
C ILE A 342 -3.91 18.96 -15.89
N LEU A 343 -3.32 20.17 -15.97
CA LEU A 343 -3.73 21.19 -16.92
C LEU A 343 -3.45 20.81 -18.39
N ALA A 344 -2.50 19.91 -18.64
CA ALA A 344 -2.14 19.43 -19.97
C ALA A 344 -2.96 18.20 -20.44
N MET A 345 -3.78 17.60 -19.57
CA MET A 345 -4.66 16.46 -19.87
C MET A 345 -5.95 16.87 -20.58
#